data_9da2865c4cb7c90690311d928b61d3f0
#
_entry.id   9da2865c4cb7c90690311d928b61d3f0
#
_cell.length_a   1.000
_cell.length_b   1.000
_cell.length_c   1.000
_cell.angle_alpha   90.00
_cell.angle_beta   90.00
_cell.angle_gamma   90.00
#
_symmetry.space_group_name_H-M   'P 1'
#
loop_
_entity.id
_entity.type
_entity.pdbx_description
1 polymer ?
#
loop_
_entity_poly.entity_id
_entity_poly.type
_entity_poly.pdbx_seq_one_letter_code
_entity_poly.pdbx_strand_id
1 'polypeptide(L)'
;MTAGHRRAKHINHNLIEACALNGWAMGVGSQRRELTDPKAAFEWQHLRRDFPEVSLYSNLGIAQLITNPLSDIQRLTDALQANALIIHCNPLQECMQPEGTTHYKGCWQALADVVKNLPLPIIIKETGCGFSRETMMRLNEIGIAAIDVGGLGGTHWGRIEGHRATHDPIRQQAAITFQNWGIDTATSVRHAAELKPSFEIWGSGGVLNGLNAA
;
A
#
# COMPACT_ATOMS: atom_id res chain seq x y z
N MET A 1 0.66 -6.04 -7.63
CA MET A 1 1.72 -6.98 -7.46
C MET A 1 1.20 -8.32 -7.14
N THR A 2 1.90 -9.29 -7.55
CA THR A 2 1.51 -10.65 -7.92
C THR A 2 1.99 -11.69 -6.89
N ALA A 3 2.15 -11.30 -5.61
CA ALA A 3 2.60 -12.21 -4.56
C ALA A 3 1.84 -13.54 -4.61
N GLY A 4 2.59 -14.64 -4.70
CA GLY A 4 2.02 -16.00 -4.75
C GLY A 4 1.51 -16.49 -6.11
N HIS A 5 1.41 -15.65 -7.15
CA HIS A 5 1.03 -16.11 -8.47
C HIS A 5 2.25 -16.74 -9.21
N ARG A 6 2.03 -17.84 -9.94
CA ARG A 6 3.13 -18.55 -10.66
C ARG A 6 3.94 -17.67 -11.64
N ARG A 7 3.38 -16.57 -12.14
CA ARG A 7 4.05 -15.60 -13.01
C ARG A 7 4.63 -14.41 -12.26
N ALA A 8 4.49 -14.35 -10.93
CA ALA A 8 4.90 -13.20 -10.14
C ALA A 8 6.36 -12.84 -10.37
N LYS A 9 7.24 -13.81 -10.30
CA LYS A 9 8.68 -13.62 -10.47
C LYS A 9 9.02 -12.95 -11.81
N HIS A 10 8.44 -13.44 -12.90
CA HIS A 10 8.68 -12.88 -14.23
C HIS A 10 8.12 -11.44 -14.37
N ILE A 11 6.90 -11.20 -13.84
CA ILE A 11 6.29 -9.87 -13.88
C ILE A 11 7.09 -8.88 -13.04
N ASN A 12 7.51 -9.29 -11.84
CA ASN A 12 8.31 -8.44 -10.96
C ASN A 12 9.66 -8.09 -11.58
N HIS A 13 10.31 -9.05 -12.24
CA HIS A 13 11.56 -8.83 -12.96
C HIS A 13 11.38 -7.80 -14.10
N ASN A 14 10.37 -7.96 -14.94
CA ASN A 14 10.10 -7.02 -16.05
C ASN A 14 9.78 -5.62 -15.53
N LEU A 15 9.07 -5.52 -14.41
CA LEU A 15 8.75 -4.22 -13.80
C LEU A 15 9.99 -3.51 -13.26
N ILE A 16 10.87 -4.22 -12.54
CA ILE A 16 12.08 -3.62 -11.98
C ILE A 16 13.07 -3.24 -13.09
N GLU A 17 13.18 -4.04 -14.16
CA GLU A 17 13.97 -3.71 -15.34
C GLU A 17 13.47 -2.42 -16.00
N ALA A 18 12.15 -2.27 -16.17
CA ALA A 18 11.57 -1.03 -16.68
C ALA A 18 11.85 0.16 -15.76
N CYS A 19 11.81 -0.02 -14.44
CA CYS A 19 12.16 1.01 -13.47
C CYS A 19 13.65 1.40 -13.59
N ALA A 20 14.54 0.43 -13.70
CA ALA A 20 15.99 0.66 -13.89
C ALA A 20 16.28 1.48 -15.15
N LEU A 21 15.67 1.09 -16.28
CA LEU A 21 15.86 1.77 -17.56
C LEU A 21 15.37 3.23 -17.57
N ASN A 22 14.38 3.55 -16.73
CA ASN A 22 13.77 4.88 -16.69
C ASN A 22 14.16 5.71 -15.45
N GLY A 23 14.98 5.18 -14.56
CA GLY A 23 15.31 5.84 -13.29
C GLY A 23 14.11 6.00 -12.33
N TRP A 24 13.15 5.07 -12.40
CA TRP A 24 11.96 5.08 -11.57
C TRP A 24 12.13 4.25 -10.29
N ALA A 25 11.44 4.67 -9.24
CA ALA A 25 11.30 3.86 -8.05
C ALA A 25 10.23 2.76 -8.24
N MET A 26 10.34 1.67 -7.48
CA MET A 26 9.38 0.58 -7.50
C MET A 26 8.88 0.22 -6.10
N GLY A 27 7.57 0.35 -5.85
CA GLY A 27 6.92 -0.23 -4.68
C GLY A 27 6.67 -1.73 -4.88
N VAL A 28 7.14 -2.57 -3.96
CA VAL A 28 6.85 -4.01 -4.01
C VAL A 28 5.40 -4.31 -3.57
N GLY A 29 4.89 -5.51 -3.84
CA GLY A 29 3.60 -5.96 -3.31
C GLY A 29 3.66 -6.22 -1.82
N SER A 30 2.46 -6.42 -1.22
CA SER A 30 2.39 -6.72 0.21
C SER A 30 3.30 -7.88 0.60
N GLN A 31 4.18 -7.62 1.56
CA GLN A 31 5.14 -8.58 2.10
C GLN A 31 4.57 -9.36 3.32
N ARG A 32 3.24 -9.41 3.44
CA ARG A 32 2.57 -10.15 4.53
C ARG A 32 3.04 -11.60 4.61
N ARG A 33 3.33 -12.25 3.47
CA ARG A 33 3.79 -13.62 3.42
C ARG A 33 5.17 -13.78 4.07
N GLU A 34 6.07 -12.83 3.88
CA GLU A 34 7.44 -12.86 4.39
C GLU A 34 7.51 -12.75 5.92
N LEU A 35 6.43 -12.30 6.57
CA LEU A 35 6.33 -12.32 8.04
C LEU A 35 6.31 -13.75 8.59
N THR A 36 5.73 -14.69 7.85
CA THR A 36 5.58 -16.09 8.26
C THR A 36 6.47 -17.07 7.50
N ASP A 37 6.95 -16.70 6.31
CA ASP A 37 7.81 -17.50 5.44
C ASP A 37 9.04 -16.68 5.01
N PRO A 38 10.16 -16.76 5.77
CA PRO A 38 11.38 -16.02 5.41
C PRO A 38 11.93 -16.36 4.03
N LYS A 39 11.64 -17.54 3.48
CA LYS A 39 12.07 -17.92 2.13
C LYS A 39 11.39 -17.09 1.04
N ALA A 40 10.22 -16.53 1.33
CA ALA A 40 9.53 -15.64 0.41
C ALA A 40 10.32 -14.36 0.12
N ALA A 41 11.24 -13.94 1.02
CA ALA A 41 12.12 -12.79 0.82
C ALA A 41 13.22 -13.05 -0.24
N PHE A 42 13.55 -14.30 -0.56
CA PHE A 42 14.64 -14.60 -1.49
C PHE A 42 14.43 -14.03 -2.89
N GLU A 43 13.18 -13.93 -3.35
CA GLU A 43 12.88 -13.32 -4.65
C GLU A 43 13.31 -11.84 -4.67
N TRP A 44 12.98 -11.10 -3.62
CA TRP A 44 13.32 -9.68 -3.50
C TRP A 44 14.82 -9.45 -3.33
N GLN A 45 15.50 -10.32 -2.59
CA GLN A 45 16.95 -10.25 -2.44
C GLN A 45 17.68 -10.50 -3.77
N HIS A 46 17.18 -11.40 -4.63
CA HIS A 46 17.70 -11.58 -5.98
C HIS A 46 17.49 -10.32 -6.83
N LEU A 47 16.26 -9.78 -6.85
CA LEU A 47 15.96 -8.57 -7.60
C LEU A 47 16.79 -7.37 -7.13
N ARG A 48 16.98 -7.21 -5.82
CA ARG A 48 17.86 -6.15 -5.26
C ARG A 48 19.31 -6.30 -5.72
N ARG A 49 19.81 -7.52 -5.74
CA ARG A 49 21.18 -7.79 -6.19
C ARG A 49 21.36 -7.53 -7.69
N ASP A 50 20.35 -7.88 -8.48
CA ASP A 50 20.41 -7.76 -9.94
C ASP A 50 20.15 -6.30 -10.39
N PHE A 51 19.46 -5.48 -9.58
CA PHE A 51 19.13 -4.07 -9.83
C PHE A 51 19.43 -3.19 -8.61
N PRO A 52 20.71 -3.03 -8.24
CA PRO A 52 21.09 -2.31 -7.01
C PRO A 52 20.77 -0.81 -7.04
N GLU A 53 20.68 -0.20 -8.22
CA GLU A 53 20.41 1.22 -8.43
C GLU A 53 18.94 1.61 -8.26
N VAL A 54 18.01 0.66 -8.37
CA VAL A 54 16.57 0.96 -8.30
C VAL A 54 16.15 1.26 -6.87
N SER A 55 15.51 2.40 -6.66
CA SER A 55 14.87 2.70 -5.37
C SER A 55 13.68 1.75 -5.15
N LEU A 56 13.80 0.85 -4.18
CA LEU A 56 12.76 -0.12 -3.83
C LEU A 56 12.06 0.29 -2.53
N TYR A 57 10.72 0.26 -2.56
CA TYR A 57 9.90 0.54 -1.39
C TYR A 57 9.25 -0.75 -0.90
N SER A 58 9.53 -1.10 0.35
CA SER A 58 8.87 -2.20 1.08
C SER A 58 7.37 -1.92 1.22
N ASN A 59 6.55 -2.94 1.44
CA ASN A 59 5.10 -2.73 1.50
C ASN A 59 4.43 -3.71 2.48
N LEU A 60 3.64 -3.17 3.41
CA LEU A 60 2.91 -3.93 4.40
C LEU A 60 1.54 -3.29 4.66
N GLY A 61 0.55 -4.10 5.04
CA GLY A 61 -0.77 -3.58 5.43
C GLY A 61 -0.76 -2.98 6.83
N ILE A 62 -1.57 -1.97 7.08
CA ILE A 62 -1.71 -1.32 8.39
C ILE A 62 -2.09 -2.32 9.50
N ALA A 63 -2.92 -3.31 9.19
CA ALA A 63 -3.33 -4.34 10.16
C ALA A 63 -2.15 -5.19 10.67
N GLN A 64 -1.12 -5.38 9.84
CA GLN A 64 0.06 -6.14 10.21
C GLN A 64 0.96 -5.40 11.21
N LEU A 65 0.92 -4.07 11.25
CA LEU A 65 1.68 -3.30 12.25
C LEU A 65 1.19 -3.55 13.69
N ILE A 66 -0.10 -3.90 13.85
CA ILE A 66 -0.70 -4.12 15.16
C ILE A 66 -0.27 -5.47 15.76
N THR A 67 -0.04 -6.45 14.90
CA THR A 67 0.16 -7.86 15.31
C THR A 67 1.61 -8.32 15.24
N ASN A 68 2.50 -7.53 14.63
CA ASN A 68 3.90 -7.92 14.46
C ASN A 68 4.82 -6.91 15.16
N PRO A 69 5.87 -7.38 15.84
CA PRO A 69 6.84 -6.50 16.46
C PRO A 69 7.65 -5.70 15.42
N LEU A 70 8.15 -4.54 15.83
CA LEU A 70 8.94 -3.67 14.94
C LEU A 70 10.17 -4.40 14.35
N SER A 71 10.77 -5.34 15.08
CA SER A 71 11.90 -6.15 14.60
C SER A 71 11.57 -6.97 13.37
N ASP A 72 10.34 -7.47 13.24
CA ASP A 72 9.91 -8.21 12.05
C ASP A 72 9.72 -7.29 10.85
N ILE A 73 9.20 -6.08 11.09
CA ILE A 73 9.05 -5.04 10.05
C ILE A 73 10.44 -4.59 9.57
N GLN A 74 11.37 -4.38 10.49
CA GLN A 74 12.75 -4.03 10.17
C GLN A 74 13.42 -5.13 9.35
N ARG A 75 13.27 -6.39 9.74
CA ARG A 75 13.79 -7.54 8.98
C ARG A 75 13.27 -7.58 7.55
N LEU A 76 11.99 -7.24 7.30
CA LEU A 76 11.43 -7.14 5.95
C LEU A 76 12.09 -6.03 5.14
N THR A 77 12.23 -4.85 5.72
CA THR A 77 12.84 -3.70 5.04
C THR A 77 14.33 -3.94 4.78
N ASP A 78 15.05 -4.57 5.69
CA ASP A 78 16.46 -4.92 5.55
C ASP A 78 16.68 -5.98 4.46
N ALA A 79 15.81 -7.00 4.41
CA ALA A 79 15.89 -8.07 3.40
C ALA A 79 15.74 -7.54 1.96
N LEU A 80 14.96 -6.47 1.78
CA LEU A 80 14.80 -5.76 0.51
C LEU A 80 15.85 -4.66 0.31
N GLN A 81 16.59 -4.27 1.35
CA GLN A 81 17.38 -3.02 1.40
C GLN A 81 16.51 -1.84 0.93
N ALA A 82 15.36 -1.69 1.58
CA ALA A 82 14.34 -0.75 1.15
C ALA A 82 14.77 0.71 1.36
N ASN A 83 14.40 1.58 0.43
CA ASN A 83 14.60 3.02 0.53
C ASN A 83 13.45 3.74 1.26
N ALA A 84 12.28 3.08 1.36
CA ALA A 84 11.11 3.52 2.11
C ALA A 84 10.21 2.33 2.47
N LEU A 85 9.29 2.53 3.42
CA LEU A 85 8.25 1.56 3.74
C LEU A 85 6.88 2.15 3.40
N ILE A 86 6.16 1.48 2.49
CA ILE A 86 4.75 1.76 2.19
C ILE A 86 3.87 1.00 3.17
N ILE A 87 2.99 1.70 3.87
CA ILE A 87 1.91 1.10 4.65
C ILE A 87 0.61 1.32 3.89
N HIS A 88 0.00 0.23 3.40
CA HIS A 88 -1.28 0.35 2.74
C HIS A 88 -2.45 0.22 3.71
N CYS A 89 -3.45 1.08 3.51
CA CYS A 89 -4.71 1.08 4.23
C CYS A 89 -5.78 0.51 3.29
N ASN A 90 -6.30 -0.67 3.61
CA ASN A 90 -7.24 -1.39 2.77
C ASN A 90 -8.46 -1.93 3.56
N PRO A 91 -9.11 -1.12 4.42
CA PRO A 91 -10.14 -1.62 5.33
C PRO A 91 -11.33 -2.25 4.60
N LEU A 92 -11.78 -1.66 3.49
CA LEU A 92 -12.87 -2.22 2.72
C LEU A 92 -12.50 -3.56 2.07
N GLN A 93 -11.29 -3.67 1.52
CA GLN A 93 -10.80 -4.94 0.97
C GLN A 93 -10.76 -6.02 2.04
N GLU A 94 -10.20 -5.73 3.20
CA GLU A 94 -10.09 -6.68 4.32
C GLU A 94 -11.47 -7.12 4.85
N CYS A 95 -12.48 -6.25 4.80
CA CYS A 95 -13.85 -6.60 5.14
C CYS A 95 -14.51 -7.54 4.12
N MET A 96 -14.13 -7.43 2.84
CA MET A 96 -14.74 -8.19 1.75
C MET A 96 -14.06 -9.55 1.51
N GLN A 97 -12.76 -9.67 1.78
CA GLN A 97 -12.05 -10.93 1.52
C GLN A 97 -12.19 -11.93 2.68
N PRO A 98 -12.30 -13.27 2.38
CA PRO A 98 -12.49 -14.31 3.40
C PRO A 98 -11.37 -14.35 4.44
N GLU A 99 -10.13 -14.16 4.01
CA GLU A 99 -8.90 -14.17 4.80
C GLU A 99 -8.52 -12.81 5.37
N GLY A 100 -9.44 -11.83 5.32
CA GLY A 100 -9.18 -10.46 5.71
C GLY A 100 -9.00 -10.24 7.21
N THR A 101 -8.19 -9.27 7.57
CA THR A 101 -7.95 -8.83 8.95
C THR A 101 -8.69 -7.53 9.22
N THR A 102 -9.85 -7.62 9.88
CA THR A 102 -10.76 -6.47 10.11
C THR A 102 -10.51 -5.76 11.44
N HIS A 103 -9.47 -6.12 12.16
CA HIS A 103 -9.16 -5.54 13.46
C HIS A 103 -8.14 -4.38 13.32
N TYR A 104 -8.61 -3.15 13.53
CA TYR A 104 -7.81 -1.93 13.35
C TYR A 104 -7.56 -1.15 14.65
N LYS A 105 -8.07 -1.65 15.80
CA LYS A 105 -7.84 -1.00 17.08
C LYS A 105 -6.34 -0.97 17.40
N GLY A 106 -5.80 0.23 17.64
CA GLY A 106 -4.38 0.44 17.92
C GLY A 106 -3.53 0.79 16.68
N CYS A 107 -4.10 0.84 15.48
CA CYS A 107 -3.34 1.12 14.26
C CYS A 107 -2.59 2.46 14.29
N TRP A 108 -3.18 3.50 14.89
CA TRP A 108 -2.55 4.81 15.02
C TRP A 108 -1.30 4.78 15.88
N GLN A 109 -1.38 4.07 17.03
CA GLN A 109 -0.22 3.92 17.91
C GLN A 109 0.89 3.09 17.23
N ALA A 110 0.52 1.96 16.62
CA ALA A 110 1.47 1.12 15.89
C ALA A 110 2.15 1.88 14.74
N LEU A 111 1.40 2.72 14.01
CA LEU A 111 1.96 3.56 12.96
C LEU A 111 2.93 4.61 13.53
N ALA A 112 2.55 5.29 14.61
CA ALA A 112 3.41 6.28 15.27
C ALA A 112 4.72 5.64 15.78
N ASP A 113 4.64 4.43 16.31
CA ASP A 113 5.81 3.68 16.78
C ASP A 113 6.74 3.30 15.61
N VAL A 114 6.19 2.91 14.46
CA VAL A 114 6.98 2.63 13.25
C VAL A 114 7.63 3.89 12.72
N VAL A 115 6.89 5.01 12.59
CA VAL A 115 7.46 6.29 12.12
C VAL A 115 8.57 6.78 13.01
N LYS A 116 8.43 6.61 14.33
CA LYS A 116 9.43 7.05 15.31
C LYS A 116 10.70 6.21 15.31
N ASN A 117 10.58 4.89 15.12
CA ASN A 117 11.66 3.95 15.43
C ASN A 117 12.26 3.25 14.21
N LEU A 118 11.61 3.28 13.06
CA LEU A 118 12.18 2.73 11.83
C LEU A 118 12.98 3.82 11.10
N PRO A 119 14.26 3.62 10.77
CA PRO A 119 15.10 4.65 10.13
C PRO A 119 14.86 4.75 8.61
N LEU A 120 13.60 4.75 8.19
CA LEU A 120 13.16 4.83 6.80
C LEU A 120 11.98 5.79 6.65
N PRO A 121 11.85 6.49 5.52
CA PRO A 121 10.65 7.23 5.18
C PRO A 121 9.42 6.31 5.16
N ILE A 122 8.33 6.73 5.81
CA ILE A 122 7.07 5.98 5.85
C ILE A 122 6.08 6.64 4.92
N ILE A 123 5.56 5.88 3.97
CA ILE A 123 4.58 6.29 2.97
C ILE A 123 3.26 5.61 3.30
N ILE A 124 2.19 6.37 3.41
CA ILE A 124 0.86 5.80 3.63
C ILE A 124 0.09 5.81 2.33
N LYS A 125 -0.52 4.68 1.96
CA LYS A 125 -1.35 4.62 0.75
C LYS A 125 -2.71 3.97 0.99
N GLU A 126 -3.70 4.46 0.26
CA GLU A 126 -5.00 3.81 0.14
C GLU A 126 -5.04 2.85 -1.07
N THR A 127 -6.14 2.13 -1.24
CA THR A 127 -6.30 1.05 -2.23
C THR A 127 -7.56 1.20 -3.08
N GLY A 128 -8.05 2.42 -3.25
CA GLY A 128 -9.17 2.76 -4.13
C GLY A 128 -10.32 3.49 -3.44
N CYS A 129 -10.17 3.89 -2.18
CA CYS A 129 -11.21 4.59 -1.42
C CYS A 129 -10.82 6.01 -0.98
N GLY A 130 -9.57 6.44 -1.17
CA GLY A 130 -9.10 7.77 -0.77
C GLY A 130 -9.02 7.97 0.74
N PHE A 131 -8.59 9.16 1.15
CA PHE A 131 -8.47 9.51 2.57
C PHE A 131 -9.35 10.70 2.92
N SER A 132 -9.98 10.65 4.09
CA SER A 132 -10.66 11.81 4.66
C SER A 132 -9.66 12.87 5.14
N ARG A 133 -10.10 14.12 5.16
CA ARG A 133 -9.32 15.23 5.70
C ARG A 133 -8.85 14.96 7.14
N GLU A 134 -9.73 14.42 7.97
CA GLU A 134 -9.41 14.07 9.36
C GLU A 134 -8.28 13.01 9.45
N THR A 135 -8.32 11.98 8.61
CA THR A 135 -7.25 10.98 8.53
C THR A 135 -5.93 11.63 8.13
N MET A 136 -5.94 12.52 7.13
CA MET A 136 -4.73 13.22 6.67
C MET A 136 -4.15 14.14 7.74
N MET A 137 -4.99 14.83 8.53
CA MET A 137 -4.53 15.64 9.67
C MET A 137 -3.77 14.79 10.70
N ARG A 138 -4.33 13.64 11.08
CA ARG A 138 -3.67 12.71 12.02
C ARG A 138 -2.36 12.15 11.45
N LEU A 139 -2.31 11.84 10.15
CA LEU A 139 -1.09 11.39 9.49
C LEU A 139 0.00 12.46 9.52
N ASN A 140 -0.39 13.73 9.33
CA ASN A 140 0.54 14.85 9.43
C ASN A 140 1.13 15.01 10.84
N GLU A 141 0.31 14.82 11.87
CA GLU A 141 0.76 14.85 13.28
C GLU A 141 1.74 13.72 13.61
N ILE A 142 1.56 12.55 12.99
CA ILE A 142 2.47 11.39 13.17
C ILE A 142 3.82 11.64 12.48
N GLY A 143 3.88 12.47 11.44
CA GLY A 143 5.12 12.81 10.74
C GLY A 143 5.52 11.80 9.66
N ILE A 144 4.55 11.31 8.88
CA ILE A 144 4.83 10.48 7.70
C ILE A 144 5.57 11.26 6.60
N ALA A 145 6.26 10.57 5.70
CA ALA A 145 7.01 11.20 4.63
C ALA A 145 6.16 11.54 3.40
N ALA A 146 5.21 10.67 3.04
CA ALA A 146 4.33 10.88 1.88
C ALA A 146 2.99 10.17 2.07
N ILE A 147 1.99 10.64 1.33
CA ILE A 147 0.69 9.98 1.17
C ILE A 147 0.43 9.70 -0.30
N ASP A 148 0.06 8.46 -0.64
CA ASP A 148 -0.55 8.11 -1.93
C ASP A 148 -2.06 7.97 -1.70
N VAL A 149 -2.82 8.92 -2.21
CA VAL A 149 -4.25 9.01 -1.88
C VAL A 149 -5.05 7.81 -2.34
N GLY A 150 -4.63 7.10 -3.39
CA GLY A 150 -5.30 5.89 -3.86
C GLY A 150 -6.80 6.04 -3.96
N GLY A 151 -7.28 7.14 -4.56
CA GLY A 151 -8.68 7.56 -4.48
C GLY A 151 -9.65 6.73 -5.33
N LEU A 152 -10.94 6.96 -5.11
CA LEU A 152 -12.00 6.39 -5.94
C LEU A 152 -11.93 6.97 -7.35
N GLY A 153 -12.05 6.11 -8.37
CA GLY A 153 -11.97 6.50 -9.77
C GLY A 153 -11.16 5.54 -10.64
N GLY A 154 -10.32 4.70 -10.04
CA GLY A 154 -9.55 3.65 -10.70
C GLY A 154 -9.84 2.27 -10.13
N THR A 155 -8.77 1.50 -9.89
CA THR A 155 -8.83 0.20 -9.24
C THR A 155 -9.39 0.34 -7.82
N HIS A 156 -10.41 -0.44 -7.52
CA HIS A 156 -11.07 -0.46 -6.23
C HIS A 156 -11.06 -1.89 -5.67
N TRP A 157 -10.23 -2.13 -4.65
CA TRP A 157 -9.99 -3.50 -4.18
C TRP A 157 -11.20 -4.16 -3.55
N GLY A 158 -12.11 -3.40 -2.94
CA GLY A 158 -13.39 -3.94 -2.47
C GLY A 158 -14.24 -4.53 -3.62
N ARG A 159 -14.26 -3.90 -4.81
CA ARG A 159 -14.93 -4.46 -6.00
C ARG A 159 -14.24 -5.72 -6.49
N ILE A 160 -12.90 -5.75 -6.47
CA ILE A 160 -12.12 -6.93 -6.88
C ILE A 160 -12.46 -8.11 -5.98
N GLU A 161 -12.53 -7.92 -4.67
CA GLU A 161 -12.90 -8.98 -3.74
C GLU A 161 -14.35 -9.46 -3.96
N GLY A 162 -15.28 -8.57 -4.30
CA GLY A 162 -16.62 -8.93 -4.71
C GLY A 162 -16.66 -9.85 -5.92
N HIS A 163 -15.84 -9.57 -6.94
CA HIS A 163 -15.69 -10.43 -8.11
C HIS A 163 -15.04 -11.79 -7.79
N ARG A 164 -14.16 -11.85 -6.77
CA ARG A 164 -13.55 -13.11 -6.30
C ARG A 164 -14.51 -13.97 -5.48
N ALA A 165 -15.53 -13.37 -4.88
CA ALA A 165 -16.49 -14.05 -3.98
C ALA A 165 -17.56 -14.85 -4.74
N THR A 166 -17.18 -15.62 -5.78
CA THR A 166 -18.10 -16.32 -6.70
C THR A 166 -19.07 -17.31 -6.02
N HIS A 167 -18.73 -17.80 -4.85
CA HIS A 167 -19.52 -18.77 -4.08
C HIS A 167 -20.03 -18.20 -2.74
N ASP A 168 -19.97 -16.86 -2.55
CA ASP A 168 -20.43 -16.19 -1.34
C ASP A 168 -21.36 -15.01 -1.70
N PRO A 169 -22.69 -15.26 -1.81
CA PRO A 169 -23.66 -14.23 -2.17
C PRO A 169 -23.70 -13.05 -1.20
N ILE A 170 -23.41 -13.28 0.08
CA ILE A 170 -23.42 -12.22 1.11
C ILE A 170 -22.28 -11.23 0.82
N ARG A 171 -21.07 -11.73 0.56
CA ARG A 171 -19.92 -10.88 0.21
C ARG A 171 -20.08 -10.19 -1.13
N GLN A 172 -20.65 -10.88 -2.12
CA GLN A 172 -21.00 -10.24 -3.40
C GLN A 172 -21.96 -9.08 -3.19
N GLN A 173 -23.03 -9.27 -2.40
CA GLN A 173 -23.99 -8.22 -2.12
C GLN A 173 -23.37 -7.07 -1.33
N ALA A 174 -22.52 -7.35 -0.35
CA ALA A 174 -21.76 -6.34 0.38
C ALA A 174 -20.85 -5.53 -0.54
N ALA A 175 -20.12 -6.18 -1.45
CA ALA A 175 -19.25 -5.50 -2.41
C ALA A 175 -20.04 -4.60 -3.38
N ILE A 176 -21.24 -5.01 -3.80
CA ILE A 176 -22.17 -4.19 -4.59
C ILE A 176 -22.62 -2.97 -3.78
N THR A 177 -23.00 -3.17 -2.51
CA THR A 177 -23.45 -2.09 -1.62
C THR A 177 -22.36 -1.01 -1.46
N PHE A 178 -21.11 -1.41 -1.29
CA PHE A 178 -19.98 -0.52 -1.05
C PHE A 178 -19.15 -0.21 -2.31
N GLN A 179 -19.63 -0.53 -3.52
CA GLN A 179 -18.87 -0.35 -4.76
C GLN A 179 -18.44 1.08 -5.07
N ASN A 180 -19.15 2.07 -4.53
CA ASN A 180 -18.88 3.50 -4.69
C ASN A 180 -18.48 4.17 -3.35
N TRP A 181 -18.12 3.36 -2.35
CA TRP A 181 -17.67 3.89 -1.07
C TRP A 181 -16.24 4.39 -1.18
N GLY A 182 -16.05 5.66 -0.84
CA GLY A 182 -14.73 6.31 -0.88
C GLY A 182 -14.81 7.78 -1.28
N ILE A 183 -13.65 8.42 -1.30
CA ILE A 183 -13.44 9.80 -1.73
C ILE A 183 -12.64 9.71 -3.04
N ASP A 184 -13.09 10.41 -4.07
CA ASP A 184 -12.39 10.41 -5.36
C ASP A 184 -10.99 11.00 -5.27
N THR A 185 -10.14 10.64 -6.24
CA THR A 185 -8.73 11.03 -6.26
C THR A 185 -8.56 12.55 -6.27
N ALA A 186 -9.29 13.27 -7.10
CA ALA A 186 -9.14 14.73 -7.21
C ALA A 186 -9.55 15.42 -5.89
N THR A 187 -10.65 15.00 -5.28
CA THR A 187 -11.09 15.49 -3.96
C THR A 187 -10.09 15.15 -2.87
N SER A 188 -9.54 13.93 -2.85
CA SER A 188 -8.52 13.53 -1.88
C SER A 188 -7.25 14.35 -2.00
N VAL A 189 -6.75 14.59 -3.23
CA VAL A 189 -5.58 15.44 -3.47
C VAL A 189 -5.85 16.88 -3.04
N ARG A 190 -7.02 17.45 -3.36
CA ARG A 190 -7.40 18.80 -2.94
C ARG A 190 -7.45 18.91 -1.42
N HIS A 191 -8.08 17.98 -0.73
CA HIS A 191 -8.13 17.96 0.74
C HIS A 191 -6.71 17.92 1.34
N ALA A 192 -5.81 17.11 0.77
CA ALA A 192 -4.43 17.05 1.21
C ALA A 192 -3.71 18.39 0.98
N ALA A 193 -3.83 18.99 -0.20
CA ALA A 193 -3.19 20.26 -0.53
C ALA A 193 -3.67 21.44 0.35
N GLU A 194 -4.97 21.48 0.66
CA GLU A 194 -5.55 22.51 1.53
C GLU A 194 -5.01 22.47 2.97
N LEU A 195 -4.57 21.29 3.43
CA LEU A 195 -3.96 21.15 4.75
C LEU A 195 -2.55 21.74 4.83
N LYS A 196 -1.89 21.99 3.69
CA LYS A 196 -0.47 22.39 3.62
C LYS A 196 0.41 21.50 4.51
N PRO A 197 0.38 20.18 4.32
CA PRO A 197 1.04 19.24 5.20
C PRO A 197 2.56 19.29 5.07
N SER A 198 3.25 18.66 6.01
CA SER A 198 4.70 18.45 5.94
C SER A 198 5.11 17.25 5.06
N PHE A 199 4.16 16.38 4.68
CA PHE A 199 4.39 15.21 3.83
C PHE A 199 4.15 15.52 2.35
N GLU A 200 4.75 14.71 1.48
CA GLU A 200 4.49 14.75 0.03
C GLU A 200 3.11 14.16 -0.30
N ILE A 201 2.46 14.70 -1.34
CA ILE A 201 1.15 14.24 -1.82
C ILE A 201 1.33 13.56 -3.17
N TRP A 202 0.99 12.28 -3.24
CA TRP A 202 0.96 11.49 -4.48
C TRP A 202 -0.47 11.19 -4.87
N GLY A 203 -0.83 11.49 -6.12
CA GLY A 203 -2.15 11.24 -6.68
C GLY A 203 -2.19 9.94 -7.47
N SER A 204 -2.93 8.93 -6.99
CA SER A 204 -3.24 7.73 -7.74
C SER A 204 -4.72 7.35 -7.62
N GLY A 205 -5.19 6.48 -8.53
CA GLY A 205 -6.59 6.09 -8.62
C GLY A 205 -7.32 6.75 -9.80
N GLY A 206 -7.32 6.09 -10.97
CA GLY A 206 -7.97 6.58 -12.18
C GLY A 206 -7.16 7.59 -13.01
N VAL A 207 -5.92 7.88 -12.64
CA VAL A 207 -5.01 8.73 -13.43
C VAL A 207 -4.41 7.88 -14.54
N LEU A 208 -4.90 8.04 -15.77
CA LEU A 208 -4.51 7.23 -16.94
C LEU A 208 -3.59 7.98 -17.92
N ASN A 209 -3.61 9.30 -17.87
CA ASN A 209 -2.85 10.17 -18.77
C ASN A 209 -2.68 11.57 -18.16
N GLY A 210 -1.92 12.44 -18.85
CA GLY A 210 -1.64 13.79 -18.39
C GLY A 210 -2.89 14.68 -18.21
N LEU A 211 -3.95 14.47 -18.99
CA LEU A 211 -5.20 15.22 -18.84
C LEU A 211 -5.94 14.85 -17.53
N ASN A 212 -5.80 13.61 -17.08
CA ASN A 212 -6.36 13.21 -15.79
C ASN A 212 -5.52 13.72 -14.61
N ALA A 213 -4.25 14.04 -14.86
CA ALA A 213 -3.33 14.55 -13.85
C ALA A 213 -3.39 16.07 -13.68
N ALA A 214 -3.84 16.80 -14.72
CA ALA A 214 -4.00 18.26 -14.72
C ALA A 214 -5.31 18.68 -14.05
#